data_c988db872e95354fbd24ce35a39829bc
#
_entry.id   c988db872e95354fbd24ce35a39829bc
#
_cell.length_a   1.000
_cell.length_b   1.000
_cell.length_c   1.000
_cell.angle_alpha   90.00
_cell.angle_beta   90.00
_cell.angle_gamma   90.00
#
_symmetry.space_group_name_H-M   'P 1'
#
loop_
_entity.id
_entity.type
_entity.pdbx_description
1 polymer ?
#
loop_
_entity_poly.entity_id
_entity_poly.type
_entity_poly.pdbx_seq_one_letter_code
_entity_poly.pdbx_strand_id
1 'polypeptide(L)'
;MSFKKNQYQIIRQAISKELAEFCHKYFLLKKKVVKKMFDERYISPFSSYFGTFEDPQVPNSYSHYADIVMETLLIEMQKKMQDETNLNLIPTYSYARIYYKGNFLARHKDRPSCEISTTMNLGGDMWPIYIDPT
;
A
#
# COMPACT_ATOMS: atom_id res chain seq x y z
N MET A 1 -17.45 8.76 13.52
CA MET A 1 -17.09 9.54 12.29
C MET A 1 -17.74 8.86 11.11
N SER A 2 -18.38 9.60 10.22
CA SER A 2 -19.09 9.06 9.07
C SER A 2 -18.30 9.37 7.78
N PHE A 3 -17.99 8.34 7.01
CA PHE A 3 -17.38 8.49 5.70
C PHE A 3 -18.24 9.34 4.76
N LYS A 4 -19.55 9.09 4.73
CA LYS A 4 -20.49 9.82 3.88
C LYS A 4 -20.47 11.33 4.15
N LYS A 5 -20.33 11.73 5.41
CA LYS A 5 -20.33 13.14 5.80
C LYS A 5 -18.98 13.80 5.54
N ASN A 6 -17.90 13.12 5.89
CA ASN A 6 -16.57 13.73 5.93
C ASN A 6 -15.74 13.42 4.69
N GLN A 7 -16.17 12.47 3.86
CA GLN A 7 -15.44 11.96 2.69
C GLN A 7 -14.12 11.24 3.05
N TYR A 8 -13.90 11.00 4.32
CA TYR A 8 -12.82 10.16 4.83
C TYR A 8 -13.20 9.55 6.18
N GLN A 9 -12.49 8.53 6.58
CA GLN A 9 -12.68 7.87 7.85
C GLN A 9 -11.37 7.21 8.31
N ILE A 10 -11.16 7.21 9.62
CA ILE A 10 -10.03 6.50 10.25
C ILE A 10 -10.59 5.26 10.94
N ILE A 11 -10.10 4.10 10.52
CA ILE A 11 -10.49 2.82 11.09
C ILE A 11 -9.30 2.29 11.90
N ARG A 12 -9.45 2.22 13.20
CA ARG A 12 -8.41 1.69 14.09
C ARG A 12 -8.41 0.17 14.07
N GLN A 13 -7.23 -0.44 14.03
CA GLN A 13 -7.06 -1.89 14.08
C GLN A 13 -7.91 -2.62 13.02
N ALA A 14 -7.86 -2.12 11.79
CA ALA A 14 -8.61 -2.71 10.67
C ALA A 14 -8.23 -4.18 10.42
N ILE A 15 -6.99 -4.57 10.75
CA ILE A 15 -6.51 -5.94 10.79
C ILE A 15 -5.85 -6.22 12.14
N SER A 16 -5.63 -7.49 12.46
CA SER A 16 -4.95 -7.86 13.69
C SER A 16 -3.49 -7.39 13.67
N LYS A 17 -2.94 -7.15 14.85
CA LYS A 17 -1.53 -6.79 15.01
C LYS A 17 -0.62 -7.86 14.42
N GLU A 18 -0.93 -9.13 14.66
CA GLU A 18 -0.16 -10.27 14.17
C GLU A 18 -0.12 -10.30 12.64
N LEU A 19 -1.26 -10.08 12.01
CA LEU A 19 -1.32 -10.02 10.55
C LEU A 19 -0.53 -8.83 9.99
N ALA A 20 -0.64 -7.67 10.61
CA ALA A 20 0.12 -6.49 10.21
C ALA A 20 1.63 -6.73 10.32
N GLU A 21 2.09 -7.32 11.44
CA GLU A 21 3.49 -7.65 11.65
C GLU A 21 3.98 -8.68 10.63
N PHE A 22 3.19 -9.69 10.32
CA PHE A 22 3.53 -10.68 9.31
C PHE A 22 3.70 -10.04 7.93
N CYS A 23 2.75 -9.22 7.51
CA CYS A 23 2.82 -8.51 6.23
C CYS A 23 4.04 -7.56 6.17
N HIS A 24 4.34 -6.87 7.27
CA HIS A 24 5.50 -5.99 7.38
C HIS A 24 6.80 -6.77 7.20
N LYS A 25 6.98 -7.84 7.95
CA LYS A 25 8.17 -8.71 7.85
C LYS A 25 8.31 -9.33 6.46
N TYR A 26 7.20 -9.78 5.90
CA TYR A 26 7.15 -10.32 4.56
C TYR A 26 7.69 -9.31 3.54
N PHE A 27 7.19 -8.09 3.58
CA PHE A 27 7.54 -7.09 2.57
C PHE A 27 8.98 -6.59 2.72
N LEU A 28 9.48 -6.48 3.96
CA LEU A 28 10.89 -6.18 4.22
C LEU A 28 11.81 -7.28 3.69
N LEU A 29 11.47 -8.54 3.92
CA LEU A 29 12.24 -9.67 3.39
C LEU A 29 12.21 -9.68 1.87
N LYS A 30 11.03 -9.47 1.28
CA LYS A 30 10.87 -9.41 -0.18
C LYS A 30 11.77 -8.34 -0.78
N LYS A 31 11.78 -7.12 -0.24
CA LYS A 31 12.67 -6.06 -0.69
C LYS A 31 14.13 -6.51 -0.71
N LYS A 32 14.57 -7.14 0.37
CA LYS A 32 15.96 -7.62 0.50
C LYS A 32 16.30 -8.68 -0.55
N VAL A 33 15.41 -9.64 -0.75
CA VAL A 33 15.59 -10.70 -1.75
C VAL A 33 15.60 -10.12 -3.16
N VAL A 34 14.65 -9.27 -3.48
CA VAL A 34 14.52 -8.67 -4.81
C VAL A 34 15.72 -7.79 -5.14
N LYS A 35 16.21 -7.02 -4.17
CA LYS A 35 17.42 -6.24 -4.36
C LYS A 35 18.61 -7.13 -4.72
N LYS A 36 18.77 -8.24 -4.03
CA LYS A 36 19.84 -9.21 -4.34
C LYS A 36 19.67 -9.80 -5.74
N MET A 37 18.44 -10.11 -6.14
CA MET A 37 18.16 -10.63 -7.47
C MET A 37 18.55 -9.63 -8.57
N PHE A 38 18.32 -8.35 -8.37
CA PHE A 38 18.78 -7.31 -9.28
C PHE A 38 20.30 -7.16 -9.26
N ASP A 39 20.90 -7.09 -8.08
CA ASP A 39 22.36 -6.86 -7.94
C ASP A 39 23.17 -8.02 -8.54
N GLU A 40 22.69 -9.24 -8.40
CA GLU A 40 23.34 -10.44 -8.95
C GLU A 40 22.85 -10.81 -10.35
N ARG A 41 22.01 -9.99 -10.95
CA ARG A 41 21.51 -10.16 -12.33
C ARG A 41 20.72 -11.45 -12.55
N TYR A 42 20.02 -11.93 -11.55
CA TYR A 42 19.10 -13.06 -11.71
C TYR A 42 17.85 -12.66 -12.50
N ILE A 43 17.47 -11.39 -12.46
CA ILE A 43 16.34 -10.84 -13.20
C ILE A 43 16.80 -9.61 -14.00
N SER A 44 16.08 -9.33 -15.08
CA SER A 44 16.33 -8.13 -15.89
C SER A 44 16.19 -6.86 -15.04
N PRO A 45 17.08 -5.87 -15.22
CA PRO A 45 16.97 -4.58 -14.52
C PRO A 45 15.67 -3.84 -14.86
N PHE A 46 15.00 -4.21 -15.95
CA PHE A 46 13.72 -3.63 -16.37
C PHE A 46 12.50 -4.40 -15.87
N SER A 47 12.70 -5.54 -15.19
CA SER A 47 11.61 -6.33 -14.67
C SER A 47 10.90 -5.62 -13.51
N SER A 48 9.57 -5.57 -13.55
CA SER A 48 8.74 -5.08 -12.45
C SER A 48 7.96 -6.20 -11.75
N TYR A 49 8.20 -7.45 -12.11
CA TYR A 49 7.47 -8.62 -11.57
C TYR A 49 7.51 -8.73 -10.06
N PHE A 50 8.62 -8.35 -9.46
CA PHE A 50 8.83 -8.45 -8.01
C PHE A 50 8.87 -7.09 -7.32
N GLY A 51 8.41 -6.04 -8.02
CA GLY A 51 8.45 -4.68 -7.53
C GLY A 51 9.57 -3.86 -8.15
N THR A 52 9.70 -2.62 -7.71
CA THR A 52 10.65 -1.67 -8.29
C THR A 52 11.31 -0.80 -7.21
N PHE A 53 12.57 -0.46 -7.43
CA PHE A 53 13.30 0.56 -6.67
C PHE A 53 13.32 1.92 -7.38
N GLU A 54 12.63 2.02 -8.52
CA GLU A 54 12.68 3.18 -9.41
C GLU A 54 11.30 3.79 -9.66
N ASP A 55 10.41 3.78 -8.66
CA ASP A 55 9.12 4.42 -8.77
C ASP A 55 9.29 5.94 -8.84
N PRO A 56 8.92 6.58 -9.96
CA PRO A 56 9.10 8.03 -10.11
C PRO A 56 8.20 8.84 -9.16
N GLN A 57 7.11 8.28 -8.66
CA GLN A 57 6.23 8.96 -7.72
C GLN A 57 6.91 9.18 -6.37
N VAL A 58 7.71 8.22 -5.91
CA VAL A 58 8.51 8.33 -4.69
C VAL A 58 9.90 7.75 -4.98
N PRO A 59 10.82 8.56 -5.52
CA PRO A 59 12.18 8.08 -5.79
C PRO A 59 12.85 7.54 -4.53
N ASN A 60 13.71 6.55 -4.70
CA ASN A 60 14.46 5.91 -3.61
C ASN A 60 13.58 5.13 -2.62
N SER A 61 12.40 4.71 -3.04
CA SER A 61 11.56 3.77 -2.29
C SER A 61 11.58 2.39 -2.95
N TYR A 62 11.07 1.39 -2.24
CA TYR A 62 10.73 0.10 -2.85
C TYR A 62 9.21 -0.02 -2.87
N SER A 63 8.66 -0.40 -4.02
CA SER A 63 7.21 -0.55 -4.17
C SER A 63 6.86 -1.74 -5.05
N HIS A 64 5.66 -2.28 -4.86
CA HIS A 64 5.15 -3.36 -5.67
C HIS A 64 3.65 -3.20 -5.90
N TYR A 65 3.29 -3.10 -7.16
CA TYR A 65 1.91 -3.13 -7.63
C TYR A 65 1.40 -4.58 -7.68
N ALA A 66 0.24 -4.82 -7.08
CA ALA A 66 -0.44 -6.11 -7.14
C ALA A 66 0.39 -7.28 -6.58
N ASP A 67 1.16 -7.06 -5.52
CA ASP A 67 1.78 -8.13 -4.77
C ASP A 67 0.70 -9.11 -4.26
N ILE A 68 0.91 -10.42 -4.43
CA ILE A 68 -0.10 -11.44 -4.13
C ILE A 68 -0.56 -11.42 -2.66
N VAL A 69 0.34 -11.20 -1.72
CA VAL A 69 -0.05 -11.09 -0.30
C VAL A 69 -0.90 -9.85 -0.07
N MET A 70 -0.53 -8.73 -0.68
CA MET A 70 -1.28 -7.48 -0.55
C MET A 70 -2.62 -7.52 -1.29
N GLU A 71 -2.69 -8.23 -2.43
CA GLU A 71 -3.96 -8.48 -3.12
C GLU A 71 -4.90 -9.33 -2.28
N THR A 72 -4.36 -10.32 -1.56
CA THR A 72 -5.13 -11.12 -0.63
C THR A 72 -5.69 -10.25 0.50
N LEU A 73 -4.86 -9.36 1.03
CA LEU A 73 -5.30 -8.41 2.06
C LEU A 73 -6.39 -7.46 1.54
N LEU A 74 -6.25 -6.99 0.30
CA LEU A 74 -7.27 -6.17 -0.37
C LEU A 74 -8.63 -6.88 -0.41
N ILE A 75 -8.65 -8.14 -0.81
CA ILE A 75 -9.88 -8.94 -0.88
C ILE A 75 -10.47 -9.16 0.52
N GLU A 76 -9.64 -9.46 1.50
CA GLU A 76 -10.08 -9.62 2.88
C GLU A 76 -10.70 -8.33 3.46
N MET A 77 -10.26 -7.17 3.00
CA MET A 77 -10.76 -5.89 3.48
C MET A 77 -12.06 -5.43 2.81
N GLN A 78 -12.52 -6.09 1.75
CA GLN A 78 -13.70 -5.65 1.00
C GLN A 78 -14.94 -5.51 1.89
N LYS A 79 -15.27 -6.54 2.65
CA LYS A 79 -16.47 -6.52 3.52
C LYS A 79 -16.39 -5.39 4.54
N LYS A 80 -15.23 -5.24 5.19
CA LYS A 80 -15.03 -4.19 6.18
C LYS A 80 -15.18 -2.80 5.57
N MET A 81 -14.60 -2.58 4.39
CA MET A 81 -14.74 -1.31 3.68
C MET A 81 -16.18 -1.01 3.29
N GLN A 82 -16.92 -2.02 2.85
CA GLN A 82 -18.34 -1.87 2.54
C GLN A 82 -19.17 -1.53 3.79
N ASP A 83 -18.91 -2.20 4.89
CA ASP A 83 -19.62 -1.96 6.16
C ASP A 83 -19.34 -0.53 6.68
N GLU A 84 -18.10 -0.08 6.60
CA GLU A 84 -17.68 1.23 7.10
C GLU A 84 -18.14 2.40 6.22
N THR A 85 -18.19 2.21 4.92
CA THR A 85 -18.58 3.26 3.96
C THR A 85 -20.06 3.23 3.60
N ASN A 86 -20.73 2.11 3.83
CA ASN A 86 -22.09 1.82 3.35
C ASN A 86 -22.20 1.92 1.81
N LEU A 87 -21.14 1.51 1.13
CA LEU A 87 -21.07 1.47 -0.33
C LEU A 87 -20.89 0.04 -0.79
N ASN A 88 -21.32 -0.24 -2.01
CA ASN A 88 -21.02 -1.49 -2.69
C ASN A 88 -19.71 -1.32 -3.44
N LEU A 89 -18.65 -1.99 -2.99
CA LEU A 89 -17.29 -1.78 -3.46
C LEU A 89 -16.76 -3.03 -4.16
N ILE A 90 -15.97 -2.80 -5.20
CA ILE A 90 -15.26 -3.85 -5.95
C ILE A 90 -13.76 -3.60 -5.76
N PRO A 91 -12.99 -4.59 -5.27
CA PRO A 91 -11.54 -4.43 -5.16
C PRO A 91 -10.93 -4.32 -6.56
N THR A 92 -10.03 -3.36 -6.73
CA THR A 92 -9.37 -3.13 -8.01
C THR A 92 -7.90 -3.54 -7.98
N TYR A 93 -7.09 -2.97 -7.10
CA TYR A 93 -5.71 -3.38 -6.93
C TYR A 93 -5.15 -2.88 -5.59
N SER A 94 -4.02 -3.46 -5.21
CA SER A 94 -3.21 -3.00 -4.09
C SER A 94 -1.89 -2.43 -4.58
N TYR A 95 -1.29 -1.60 -3.74
CA TYR A 95 0.03 -1.02 -3.98
C TYR A 95 0.75 -0.90 -2.64
N ALA A 96 1.87 -1.58 -2.52
CA ALA A 96 2.66 -1.57 -1.30
C ALA A 96 3.96 -0.78 -1.50
N ARG A 97 4.36 -0.01 -0.50
CA ARG A 97 5.57 0.80 -0.56
C ARG A 97 6.29 0.82 0.78
N ILE A 98 7.61 0.79 0.73
CA ILE A 98 8.47 1.06 1.87
C ILE A 98 9.04 2.46 1.69
N TYR A 99 8.66 3.35 2.60
CA TYR A 99 9.23 4.70 2.64
C TYR A 99 10.50 4.72 3.50
N TYR A 100 11.46 5.51 3.09
CA TYR A 100 12.68 5.76 3.83
C TYR A 100 12.75 7.23 4.22
N LYS A 101 13.56 7.53 5.23
CA LYS A 101 13.81 8.92 5.62
C LYS A 101 14.23 9.75 4.42
N GLY A 102 13.56 10.90 4.23
CA GLY A 102 13.79 11.77 3.08
C GLY A 102 12.91 11.50 1.87
N ASN A 103 12.15 10.40 1.85
CA ASN A 103 11.17 10.19 0.80
C ASN A 103 10.03 11.21 0.89
N PHE A 104 9.48 11.55 -0.24
CA PHE A 104 8.40 12.53 -0.35
C PHE A 104 7.36 12.04 -1.36
N LEU A 105 6.09 12.03 -0.92
CA LEU A 105 4.94 11.77 -1.77
C LEU A 105 4.22 13.10 -2.02
N ALA A 106 4.31 13.59 -3.25
CA ALA A 106 3.66 14.85 -3.62
C ALA A 106 2.14 14.76 -3.54
N ARG A 107 1.49 15.89 -3.29
CA ARG A 107 0.03 15.99 -3.36
C ARG A 107 -0.44 15.55 -4.74
N HIS A 108 -1.39 14.64 -4.77
CA HIS A 108 -1.94 14.08 -6.01
C HIS A 108 -3.38 13.62 -5.79
N LYS A 109 -4.05 13.29 -6.87
CA LYS A 109 -5.29 12.53 -6.85
C LYS A 109 -5.03 11.13 -7.36
N ASP A 110 -5.68 10.16 -6.73
CA ASP A 110 -5.62 8.77 -7.18
C ASP A 110 -6.31 8.60 -8.53
N ARG A 111 -6.02 7.49 -9.20
CA ARG A 111 -6.66 7.16 -10.49
C ARG A 111 -8.17 6.98 -10.31
N PRO A 112 -8.98 7.19 -11.37
CA PRO A 112 -10.42 6.95 -11.30
C PRO A 112 -10.80 5.54 -10.84
N SER A 113 -9.98 4.52 -11.15
CA SER A 113 -10.19 3.15 -10.67
C SER A 113 -10.02 3.00 -9.15
N CYS A 114 -9.45 4.00 -8.47
CA CYS A 114 -9.31 4.08 -7.02
C CYS A 114 -10.30 5.09 -6.44
N GLU A 115 -11.57 4.98 -6.84
CA GLU A 115 -12.62 5.90 -6.36
C GLU A 115 -12.70 5.93 -4.84
N ILE A 116 -12.59 4.77 -4.20
CA ILE A 116 -12.44 4.66 -2.75
C ILE A 116 -11.07 4.03 -2.48
N SER A 117 -10.21 4.77 -1.82
CA SER A 117 -8.85 4.34 -1.50
C SER A 117 -8.68 4.13 0.01
N THR A 118 -7.82 3.19 0.36
CA THR A 118 -7.44 2.96 1.75
C THR A 118 -5.92 2.96 1.84
N THR A 119 -5.38 3.67 2.81
CA THR A 119 -3.99 3.56 3.20
C THR A 119 -3.89 2.83 4.52
N MET A 120 -3.05 1.80 4.58
CA MET A 120 -2.87 0.98 5.78
C MET A 120 -1.40 0.96 6.17
N ASN A 121 -1.10 1.36 7.40
CA ASN A 121 0.24 1.22 7.97
C ASN A 121 0.42 -0.20 8.50
N LEU A 122 1.37 -0.94 7.96
CA LEU A 122 1.67 -2.31 8.38
C LEU A 122 2.77 -2.37 9.43
N GLY A 123 3.60 -1.35 9.56
CA GLY A 123 4.67 -1.32 10.54
C GLY A 123 5.74 -0.27 10.24
N GLY A 124 6.79 -0.27 11.05
CA GLY A 124 7.88 0.69 10.97
C GLY A 124 7.63 1.95 11.78
N ASP A 125 8.40 3.00 11.49
CA ASP A 125 8.25 4.28 12.15
C ASP A 125 6.97 4.99 11.72
N MET A 126 6.50 5.91 12.54
CA MET A 126 5.30 6.69 12.22
C MET A 126 5.54 7.53 10.97
N TRP A 127 4.62 7.40 10.00
CA TRP A 127 4.63 8.17 8.78
C TRP A 127 3.26 8.82 8.59
N PRO A 128 3.14 10.13 8.82
CA PRO A 128 1.86 10.81 8.66
C PRO A 128 1.49 10.92 7.18
N ILE A 129 0.21 10.73 6.89
CA ILE A 129 -0.38 11.04 5.59
C ILE A 129 -1.37 12.19 5.75
N TYR A 130 -1.52 12.96 4.70
CA TYR A 130 -2.41 14.10 4.68
C TYR A 130 -3.50 13.87 3.64
N ILE A 131 -4.75 14.12 4.02
CA ILE A 131 -5.91 13.93 3.15
C ILE A 131 -6.61 15.28 3.00
N ASP A 132 -6.93 15.64 1.77
CA ASP A 132 -7.73 16.81 1.43
C ASP A 132 -9.05 16.32 0.84
N PRO A 133 -10.16 16.40 1.59
CA PRO A 133 -11.45 15.87 1.13
C PRO A 133 -12.16 16.79 0.12
N THR A 134 -11.60 17.96 -0.17
CA THR A 134 -12.13 18.87 -1.18
C THR A 134 -11.53 18.57 -2.54
#